data_f0ffb5cc0e72546e02d27f8df9cecb42
#
_entry.id   f0ffb5cc0e72546e02d27f8df9cecb42
#
_cell.length_a   1.000
_cell.length_b   1.000
_cell.length_c   1.000
_cell.angle_alpha   90.00
_cell.angle_beta   90.00
_cell.angle_gamma   90.00
#
_symmetry.space_group_name_H-M   'P 1'
#
loop_
_entity.id
_entity.type
_entity.pdbx_description
1 polymer ?
#
loop_
_entity_poly.entity_id
_entity_poly.type
_entity_poly.pdbx_seq_one_letter_code
_entity_poly.pdbx_strand_id
1 'polypeptide(L)'
;MISSPEIWTEFFEKYYFEELNKLAFRIRECGDKKSIHVNFTRDLLVYQEGRLGEELLENPDIVLEHAEQGLARATNIYGVPLEGCKPRIYSLPATRKILIRNLRSSHISKFVAIEGIVRKVTEVRPRIVIGVFRCLDCNAEIKVFQEESMLRYPHFCNCGGKKFVFLPEKSVSIDSQRVKVQEYPENLRGGEQPQSIDIILEGDLAGVINPGDRVVVNGIVRAKPR
;
A
#
# COMPACT_ATOMS: atom_id res chain seq x y z
N MET A 1 -9.94 12.55 14.74
CA MET A 1 -9.50 11.27 14.13
C MET A 1 -10.27 10.14 14.82
N ILE A 2 -11.04 9.38 14.06
CA ILE A 2 -11.86 8.27 14.56
C ILE A 2 -11.07 6.96 14.41
N SER A 3 -10.26 6.86 13.36
CA SER A 3 -9.47 5.66 13.08
C SER A 3 -8.51 5.33 14.21
N SER A 4 -8.57 4.10 14.69
CA SER A 4 -7.61 3.50 15.59
C SER A 4 -7.43 2.01 15.27
N PRO A 5 -6.33 1.37 15.70
CA PRO A 5 -6.15 -0.07 15.48
C PRO A 5 -7.27 -0.92 16.09
N GLU A 6 -7.82 -0.52 17.24
CA GLU A 6 -8.90 -1.22 17.94
C GLU A 6 -10.21 -1.24 17.11
N ILE A 7 -10.56 -0.09 16.51
CA ILE A 7 -11.74 0.03 15.63
C ILE A 7 -11.58 -0.85 14.39
N TRP A 8 -10.38 -0.91 13.81
CA TRP A 8 -10.11 -1.78 12.69
C TRP A 8 -10.12 -3.27 13.07
N THR A 9 -9.64 -3.62 14.26
CA THR A 9 -9.76 -4.99 14.78
C THR A 9 -11.22 -5.41 14.88
N GLU A 10 -12.07 -4.59 15.51
CA GLU A 10 -13.51 -4.83 15.61
C GLU A 10 -14.18 -4.95 14.22
N PHE A 11 -13.81 -4.05 13.30
CA PHE A 11 -14.32 -4.07 11.93
C PHE A 11 -13.98 -5.38 11.21
N PHE A 12 -12.73 -5.83 11.27
CA PHE A 12 -12.31 -7.08 10.65
C PHE A 12 -12.99 -8.30 11.27
N GLU A 13 -13.07 -8.38 12.58
CA GLU A 13 -13.71 -9.48 13.29
C GLU A 13 -15.22 -9.56 12.99
N LYS A 14 -15.88 -8.43 12.83
CA LYS A 14 -17.30 -8.35 12.55
C LYS A 14 -17.68 -8.66 11.09
N TYR A 15 -16.93 -8.13 10.14
CA TYR A 15 -17.29 -8.19 8.71
C TYR A 15 -16.46 -9.19 7.90
N TYR A 16 -15.28 -9.57 8.39
CA TYR A 16 -14.30 -10.36 7.63
C TYR A 16 -13.78 -11.60 8.37
N PHE A 17 -14.54 -12.10 9.33
CA PHE A 17 -14.12 -13.24 10.16
C PHE A 17 -13.79 -14.51 9.34
N GLU A 18 -14.56 -14.81 8.32
CA GLU A 18 -14.29 -15.95 7.43
C GLU A 18 -13.01 -15.74 6.61
N GLU A 19 -12.80 -14.54 6.09
CA GLU A 19 -11.61 -14.17 5.33
C GLU A 19 -10.36 -14.17 6.22
N LEU A 20 -10.47 -13.72 7.47
CA LEU A 20 -9.39 -13.84 8.46
C LEU A 20 -8.99 -15.30 8.68
N ASN A 21 -9.95 -16.19 8.81
CA ASN A 21 -9.68 -17.62 8.99
C ASN A 21 -9.05 -18.24 7.73
N LYS A 22 -9.53 -17.88 6.53
CA LYS A 22 -8.91 -18.33 5.28
C LYS A 22 -7.48 -17.82 5.12
N LEU A 23 -7.22 -16.58 5.54
CA LEU A 23 -5.89 -15.98 5.51
C LEU A 23 -4.97 -16.68 6.52
N ALA A 24 -5.42 -16.87 7.76
CA ALA A 24 -4.69 -17.60 8.80
C ALA A 24 -4.36 -19.04 8.40
N PHE A 25 -5.31 -19.77 7.79
CA PHE A 25 -5.08 -21.09 7.25
C PHE A 25 -3.96 -21.12 6.20
N ARG A 26 -3.99 -20.19 5.23
CA ARG A 26 -2.94 -20.08 4.20
C ARG A 26 -1.56 -19.77 4.78
N ILE A 27 -1.49 -18.87 5.77
CA ILE A 27 -0.23 -18.56 6.45
C ILE A 27 0.32 -19.80 7.14
N ARG A 28 -0.54 -20.57 7.80
CA ARG A 28 -0.15 -21.79 8.51
C ARG A 28 0.38 -22.87 7.57
N GLU A 29 -0.27 -23.10 6.43
CA GLU A 29 0.07 -24.18 5.50
C GLU A 29 1.22 -23.82 4.55
N CYS A 30 1.26 -22.56 4.07
CA CYS A 30 2.18 -22.13 3.02
C CYS A 30 3.16 -21.02 3.45
N GLY A 31 2.99 -20.45 4.64
CA GLY A 31 3.75 -19.28 5.08
C GLY A 31 3.46 -17.99 4.29
N ASP A 32 2.42 -18.00 3.46
CA ASP A 32 2.14 -16.98 2.44
C ASP A 32 1.33 -15.82 3.05
N LYS A 33 2.03 -14.74 3.37
CA LYS A 33 1.41 -13.51 3.90
C LYS A 33 0.75 -12.73 2.76
N LYS A 34 -0.54 -12.96 2.56
CA LYS A 34 -1.35 -12.24 1.57
C LYS A 34 -2.17 -11.13 2.20
N SER A 35 -2.86 -10.37 1.35
CA SER A 35 -3.75 -9.30 1.77
C SER A 35 -5.17 -9.81 2.02
N ILE A 36 -5.93 -9.02 2.78
CA ILE A 36 -7.38 -9.10 2.90
C ILE A 36 -8.01 -8.01 2.05
N HIS A 37 -9.02 -8.36 1.25
CA HIS A 37 -9.69 -7.42 0.36
C HIS A 37 -10.96 -6.86 1.02
N VAL A 38 -11.01 -5.53 1.21
CA VAL A 38 -12.09 -4.82 1.88
C VAL A 38 -12.91 -4.02 0.86
N ASN A 39 -14.21 -4.29 0.80
CA ASN A 39 -15.12 -3.54 -0.05
C ASN A 39 -15.53 -2.23 0.61
N PHE A 40 -15.12 -1.10 0.02
CA PHE A 40 -15.40 0.22 0.56
C PHE A 40 -16.91 0.52 0.59
N THR A 41 -17.56 0.38 -0.56
CA THR A 41 -18.99 0.79 -0.70
C THR A 41 -19.92 -0.09 0.12
N ARG A 42 -19.65 -1.40 0.21
CA ARG A 42 -20.51 -2.32 0.94
C ARG A 42 -20.29 -2.25 2.45
N ASP A 43 -19.03 -2.14 2.90
CA ASP A 43 -18.70 -2.39 4.29
C ASP A 43 -18.25 -1.12 5.03
N LEU A 44 -17.34 -0.32 4.45
CA LEU A 44 -16.82 0.87 5.12
C LEU A 44 -17.82 2.04 5.14
N LEU A 45 -18.69 2.16 4.13
CA LEU A 45 -19.75 3.17 4.14
C LEU A 45 -20.86 2.87 5.15
N VAL A 46 -21.03 1.60 5.53
CA VAL A 46 -22.06 1.18 6.50
C VAL A 46 -21.52 1.22 7.93
N TYR A 47 -20.25 0.86 8.11
CA TYR A 47 -19.61 0.84 9.42
C TYR A 47 -19.46 2.24 9.99
N GLN A 48 -19.94 2.45 11.23
CA GLN A 48 -19.93 3.75 11.93
C GLN A 48 -20.47 4.91 11.07
N GLU A 49 -21.55 4.69 10.34
CA GLU A 49 -22.17 5.72 9.48
C GLU A 49 -21.22 6.27 8.41
N GLY A 50 -20.26 5.45 7.95
CA GLY A 50 -19.30 5.82 6.91
C GLY A 50 -18.12 6.67 7.35
N ARG A 51 -18.04 7.09 8.62
CA ARG A 51 -17.00 8.01 9.13
C ARG A 51 -15.59 7.44 8.96
N LEU A 52 -15.42 6.13 9.18
CA LEU A 52 -14.13 5.47 8.97
C LEU A 52 -13.71 5.49 7.50
N GLY A 53 -14.67 5.26 6.60
CA GLY A 53 -14.45 5.35 5.16
C GLY A 53 -14.09 6.76 4.70
N GLU A 54 -14.77 7.79 5.18
CA GLU A 54 -14.46 9.18 4.87
C GLU A 54 -13.04 9.56 5.31
N GLU A 55 -12.66 9.16 6.53
CA GLU A 55 -11.30 9.41 7.04
C GLU A 55 -10.23 8.69 6.22
N LEU A 56 -10.50 7.46 5.75
CA LEU A 56 -9.62 6.73 4.84
C LEU A 56 -9.40 7.49 3.52
N LEU A 57 -10.45 8.09 2.96
CA LEU A 57 -10.33 8.84 1.71
C LEU A 57 -9.48 10.09 1.84
N GLU A 58 -9.50 10.75 2.99
CA GLU A 58 -8.81 12.01 3.26
C GLU A 58 -7.39 11.82 3.82
N ASN A 59 -7.18 10.84 4.70
CA ASN A 59 -5.93 10.58 5.40
C ASN A 59 -5.49 9.11 5.27
N PRO A 60 -5.30 8.60 4.04
CA PRO A 60 -5.12 7.16 3.80
C PRO A 60 -3.88 6.58 4.48
N ASP A 61 -2.78 7.32 4.60
CA ASP A 61 -1.54 6.82 5.17
C ASP A 61 -1.72 6.34 6.61
N ILE A 62 -2.26 7.22 7.45
CA ILE A 62 -2.48 6.93 8.88
C ILE A 62 -3.56 5.86 9.05
N VAL A 63 -4.64 5.98 8.27
CA VAL A 63 -5.78 5.05 8.40
C VAL A 63 -5.41 3.65 7.93
N LEU A 64 -4.63 3.51 6.85
CA LEU A 64 -4.15 2.20 6.41
C LEU A 64 -3.12 1.60 7.38
N GLU A 65 -2.28 2.42 8.01
CA GLU A 65 -1.38 1.96 9.08
C GLU A 65 -2.19 1.41 10.27
N HIS A 66 -3.23 2.12 10.72
CA HIS A 66 -4.13 1.63 11.76
C HIS A 66 -4.85 0.33 11.33
N ALA A 67 -5.22 0.24 10.05
CA ALA A 67 -5.86 -0.97 9.51
C ALA A 67 -4.89 -2.17 9.50
N GLU A 68 -3.62 -1.96 9.14
CA GLU A 68 -2.59 -3.01 9.21
C GLU A 68 -2.36 -3.46 10.66
N GLN A 69 -2.27 -2.53 11.60
CA GLN A 69 -2.13 -2.84 13.03
C GLN A 69 -3.38 -3.54 13.58
N GLY A 70 -4.57 -3.13 13.18
CA GLY A 70 -5.83 -3.76 13.57
C GLY A 70 -5.94 -5.19 13.02
N LEU A 71 -5.52 -5.40 11.77
CA LEU A 71 -5.48 -6.73 11.15
C LEU A 71 -4.51 -7.66 11.88
N ALA A 72 -3.33 -7.14 12.26
CA ALA A 72 -2.34 -7.91 13.02
C ALA A 72 -2.85 -8.39 14.39
N ARG A 73 -3.77 -7.63 15.00
CA ARG A 73 -4.40 -7.95 16.31
C ARG A 73 -5.66 -8.79 16.19
N ALA A 74 -6.25 -8.86 14.99
CA ALA A 74 -7.52 -9.56 14.77
C ALA A 74 -7.40 -11.05 15.09
N THR A 75 -8.42 -11.57 15.77
CA THR A 75 -8.46 -12.98 16.18
C THR A 75 -8.92 -13.89 15.05
N ASN A 76 -8.40 -15.11 15.04
CA ASN A 76 -8.81 -16.15 14.11
C ASN A 76 -8.82 -17.52 14.82
N ILE A 77 -9.55 -18.49 14.26
CA ILE A 77 -9.73 -19.81 14.88
C ILE A 77 -8.43 -20.63 14.99
N TYR A 78 -7.40 -20.27 14.23
CA TYR A 78 -6.12 -20.99 14.22
C TYR A 78 -5.08 -20.37 15.16
N GLY A 79 -5.36 -19.22 15.77
CA GLY A 79 -4.43 -18.48 16.63
C GLY A 79 -3.16 -18.03 15.92
N VAL A 80 -3.21 -17.88 14.58
CA VAL A 80 -2.05 -17.49 13.76
C VAL A 80 -1.94 -15.94 13.75
N PRO A 81 -0.76 -15.38 14.05
CA PRO A 81 -0.56 -13.95 13.95
C PRO A 81 -0.63 -13.47 12.49
N LEU A 82 -1.39 -12.41 12.23
CA LEU A 82 -1.58 -11.83 10.90
C LEU A 82 -0.64 -10.64 10.62
N GLU A 83 0.47 -10.55 11.35
CA GLU A 83 1.48 -9.51 11.16
C GLU A 83 2.09 -9.54 9.74
N GLY A 84 2.15 -8.37 9.13
CA GLY A 84 2.65 -8.19 7.76
C GLY A 84 1.62 -8.48 6.65
N CYS A 85 0.40 -8.90 7.01
CA CYS A 85 -0.73 -8.92 6.08
C CYS A 85 -1.27 -7.50 5.87
N LYS A 86 -1.73 -7.21 4.66
CA LYS A 86 -2.18 -5.85 4.30
C LYS A 86 -3.66 -5.81 3.93
N PRO A 87 -4.41 -4.81 4.41
CA PRO A 87 -5.74 -4.54 3.90
C PRO A 87 -5.66 -3.90 2.51
N ARG A 88 -6.43 -4.42 1.55
CA ARG A 88 -6.54 -3.90 0.18
C ARG A 88 -7.97 -3.40 -0.03
N ILE A 89 -8.13 -2.09 -0.12
CA ILE A 89 -9.43 -1.44 -0.23
C ILE A 89 -9.80 -1.34 -1.71
N TYR A 90 -11.00 -1.77 -2.05
CA TYR A 90 -11.52 -1.71 -3.42
C TYR A 90 -12.98 -1.22 -3.45
N SER A 91 -13.52 -1.01 -4.64
CA SER A 91 -14.89 -0.50 -4.84
C SER A 91 -15.13 0.87 -4.20
N LEU A 92 -14.25 1.83 -4.50
CA LEU A 92 -14.40 3.22 -4.05
C LEU A 92 -15.66 3.88 -4.64
N PRO A 93 -16.26 4.88 -3.96
CA PRO A 93 -17.42 5.60 -4.45
C PRO A 93 -17.09 6.36 -5.74
N ALA A 94 -18.13 6.61 -6.56
CA ALA A 94 -17.97 7.30 -7.85
C ALA A 94 -17.29 8.67 -7.73
N THR A 95 -17.47 9.36 -6.61
CA THR A 95 -16.82 10.65 -6.31
C THR A 95 -15.30 10.57 -6.21
N ARG A 96 -14.76 9.37 -6.00
CA ARG A 96 -13.30 9.11 -5.92
C ARG A 96 -12.73 8.41 -7.14
N LYS A 97 -13.56 8.13 -8.15
CA LYS A 97 -13.11 7.67 -9.47
C LYS A 97 -12.71 8.88 -10.29
N ILE A 98 -11.41 8.99 -10.57
CA ILE A 98 -10.82 10.16 -11.22
C ILE A 98 -10.16 9.74 -12.53
N LEU A 99 -10.46 10.44 -13.61
CA LEU A 99 -9.74 10.26 -14.86
C LEU A 99 -8.29 10.73 -14.71
N ILE A 100 -7.35 10.04 -15.35
CA ILE A 100 -5.90 10.35 -15.26
C ILE A 100 -5.66 11.81 -15.61
N ARG A 101 -6.32 12.32 -16.67
CA ARG A 101 -6.23 13.70 -17.13
C ARG A 101 -6.74 14.74 -16.13
N ASN A 102 -7.60 14.33 -15.19
CA ASN A 102 -8.21 15.19 -14.19
C ASN A 102 -7.46 15.18 -12.84
N LEU A 103 -6.37 14.42 -12.73
CA LEU A 103 -5.53 14.45 -11.53
C LEU A 103 -4.90 15.83 -11.38
N ARG A 104 -4.99 16.39 -10.16
CA ARG A 104 -4.48 17.72 -9.78
C ARG A 104 -3.78 17.65 -8.43
N SER A 105 -3.13 18.72 -8.05
CA SER A 105 -2.46 18.87 -6.74
C SER A 105 -3.39 18.62 -5.54
N SER A 106 -4.68 18.93 -5.68
CA SER A 106 -5.70 18.68 -4.65
C SER A 106 -5.92 17.18 -4.34
N HIS A 107 -5.51 16.29 -5.24
CA HIS A 107 -5.62 14.84 -5.07
C HIS A 107 -4.37 14.22 -4.43
N ILE A 108 -3.29 14.99 -4.27
CA ILE A 108 -2.07 14.50 -3.60
C ILE A 108 -2.40 14.07 -2.18
N SER A 109 -1.87 12.93 -1.76
CA SER A 109 -2.11 12.26 -0.48
C SER A 109 -3.56 11.83 -0.24
N LYS A 110 -4.41 11.81 -1.28
CA LYS A 110 -5.78 11.28 -1.20
C LYS A 110 -5.87 9.89 -1.77
N PHE A 111 -6.85 9.11 -1.25
CA PHE A 111 -7.14 7.77 -1.75
C PHE A 111 -8.15 7.87 -2.90
N VAL A 112 -7.76 7.41 -4.08
CA VAL A 112 -8.54 7.55 -5.32
C VAL A 112 -8.58 6.24 -6.10
N ALA A 113 -9.55 6.12 -6.99
CA ALA A 113 -9.64 5.06 -7.99
C ALA A 113 -9.35 5.63 -9.38
N ILE A 114 -8.50 4.94 -10.14
CA ILE A 114 -8.14 5.26 -11.51
C ILE A 114 -8.43 4.05 -12.37
N GLU A 115 -9.09 4.27 -13.50
CA GLU A 115 -9.37 3.21 -14.49
C GLU A 115 -8.50 3.40 -15.73
N GLY A 116 -8.04 2.29 -16.30
CA GLY A 116 -7.26 2.34 -17.53
C GLY A 116 -6.76 0.99 -18.01
N ILE A 117 -5.96 1.06 -19.06
CA ILE A 117 -5.31 -0.11 -19.67
C ILE A 117 -3.82 -0.10 -19.34
N VAL A 118 -3.29 -1.24 -18.99
CA VAL A 118 -1.86 -1.42 -18.69
C VAL A 118 -1.07 -1.38 -20.01
N ARG A 119 -0.17 -0.41 -20.14
CA ARG A 119 0.66 -0.24 -21.34
C ARG A 119 2.06 -0.82 -21.19
N LYS A 120 2.62 -0.72 -19.98
CA LYS A 120 3.98 -1.20 -19.71
C LYS A 120 4.06 -1.67 -18.27
N VAL A 121 4.79 -2.76 -18.11
CA VAL A 121 5.09 -3.35 -16.81
C VAL A 121 6.59 -3.53 -16.72
N THR A 122 7.22 -3.20 -15.58
CA THR A 122 8.63 -3.50 -15.32
C THR A 122 8.75 -4.89 -14.70
N GLU A 123 9.97 -5.39 -14.61
CA GLU A 123 10.28 -6.55 -13.77
C GLU A 123 9.96 -6.26 -12.30
N VAL A 124 9.57 -7.30 -11.58
CA VAL A 124 9.46 -7.25 -10.11
C VAL A 124 10.86 -7.20 -9.54
N ARG A 125 11.13 -6.22 -8.70
CA ARG A 125 12.42 -6.06 -8.04
C ARG A 125 12.23 -5.76 -6.56
N PRO A 126 13.06 -6.34 -5.66
CA PRO A 126 13.02 -6.00 -4.26
C PRO A 126 13.40 -4.53 -4.06
N ARG A 127 12.61 -3.80 -3.27
CA ARG A 127 12.87 -2.43 -2.81
C ARG A 127 13.05 -2.43 -1.30
N ILE A 128 14.13 -1.83 -0.82
CA ILE A 128 14.36 -1.68 0.62
C ILE A 128 13.39 -0.64 1.15
N VAL A 129 12.66 -0.99 2.20
CA VAL A 129 11.76 -0.08 2.94
C VAL A 129 12.35 0.36 4.27
N ILE A 130 13.16 -0.50 4.91
CA ILE A 130 13.92 -0.18 6.11
C ILE A 130 15.36 -0.63 5.89
N GLY A 131 16.26 0.32 5.74
CA GLY A 131 17.70 0.05 5.69
C GLY A 131 18.28 -0.02 7.10
N VAL A 132 19.05 -1.07 7.39
CA VAL A 132 19.80 -1.20 8.65
C VAL A 132 21.27 -0.87 8.38
N PHE A 133 21.82 0.03 9.19
CA PHE A 133 23.18 0.51 9.07
C PHE A 133 23.93 0.32 10.38
N ARG A 134 25.17 -0.14 10.32
CA ARG A 134 26.06 -0.25 11.47
C ARG A 134 27.03 0.92 11.50
N CYS A 135 27.08 1.61 12.63
CA CYS A 135 28.10 2.62 12.88
C CYS A 135 29.46 1.97 13.03
N LEU A 136 30.48 2.51 12.35
CA LEU A 136 31.84 1.97 12.44
C LEU A 136 32.56 2.35 13.72
N ASP A 137 32.11 3.40 14.41
CA ASP A 137 32.79 3.90 15.63
C ASP A 137 32.29 3.17 16.89
N CYS A 138 31.00 2.84 16.99
CA CYS A 138 30.41 2.22 18.18
C CYS A 138 29.69 0.90 17.93
N ASN A 139 29.66 0.42 16.70
CA ASN A 139 28.93 -0.78 16.26
C ASN A 139 27.40 -0.78 16.48
N ALA A 140 26.81 0.35 16.86
CA ALA A 140 25.35 0.47 17.00
C ALA A 140 24.64 0.31 15.64
N GLU A 141 23.48 -0.36 15.65
CA GLU A 141 22.64 -0.53 14.47
C GLU A 141 21.57 0.55 14.43
N ILE A 142 21.43 1.20 13.29
CA ILE A 142 20.47 2.28 13.04
C ILE A 142 19.55 1.87 11.92
N LYS A 143 18.25 1.98 12.14
CA LYS A 143 17.20 1.75 11.13
C LYS A 143 16.82 3.07 10.48
N VAL A 144 16.83 3.11 9.16
CA VAL A 144 16.43 4.29 8.36
C VAL A 144 15.34 3.88 7.39
N PHE A 145 14.19 4.56 7.44
CA PHE A 145 13.13 4.38 6.45
C PHE A 145 13.58 4.88 5.09
N GLN A 146 13.30 4.10 4.06
CA GLN A 146 13.67 4.34 2.67
C GLN A 146 12.41 4.67 1.87
N GLU A 147 12.25 5.93 1.47
CA GLU A 147 11.11 6.38 0.67
C GLU A 147 11.43 6.41 -0.82
N GLU A 148 12.70 6.61 -1.18
CA GLU A 148 13.16 6.79 -2.56
C GLU A 148 13.89 5.56 -3.11
N SER A 149 14.18 5.61 -4.41
CA SER A 149 14.95 4.55 -5.10
C SER A 149 16.44 4.53 -4.73
N MET A 150 16.95 5.63 -4.17
CA MET A 150 18.35 5.73 -3.71
C MET A 150 18.43 5.41 -2.22
N LEU A 151 19.45 4.63 -1.85
CA LEU A 151 19.68 4.25 -0.45
C LEU A 151 20.07 5.49 0.37
N ARG A 152 19.25 5.80 1.36
CA ARG A 152 19.45 6.95 2.27
C ARG A 152 20.20 6.49 3.50
N TYR A 153 21.38 7.07 3.72
CA TYR A 153 22.22 6.80 4.89
C TYR A 153 21.82 7.66 6.09
N PRO A 154 22.02 7.20 7.34
CA PRO A 154 21.84 8.04 8.51
C PRO A 154 22.88 9.18 8.49
N HIS A 155 22.48 10.37 8.97
CA HIS A 155 23.37 11.53 9.00
C HIS A 155 24.43 11.43 10.09
N PHE A 156 24.07 10.92 11.28
CA PHE A 156 24.95 10.73 12.43
C PHE A 156 24.43 9.63 13.35
N CYS A 157 25.32 9.05 14.13
CA CYS A 157 25.01 8.12 15.19
C CYS A 157 24.89 8.85 16.54
N ASN A 158 24.24 8.25 17.51
CA ASN A 158 24.19 8.78 18.88
C ASN A 158 25.58 8.95 19.52
N CYS A 159 26.60 8.20 19.06
CA CYS A 159 27.99 8.39 19.48
C CYS A 159 28.71 9.56 18.77
N GLY A 160 28.05 10.26 17.84
CA GLY A 160 28.62 11.32 17.00
C GLY A 160 29.31 10.81 15.73
N GLY A 161 29.42 9.51 15.54
CA GLY A 161 30.02 8.89 14.35
C GLY A 161 29.20 9.17 13.07
N LYS A 162 29.90 9.28 11.93
CA LYS A 162 29.33 9.58 10.61
C LYS A 162 29.62 8.50 9.56
N LYS A 163 30.33 7.45 9.94
CA LYS A 163 30.68 6.35 9.04
C LYS A 163 29.78 5.15 9.31
N PHE A 164 29.12 4.68 8.26
CA PHE A 164 28.14 3.59 8.34
C PHE A 164 28.38 2.54 7.28
N VAL A 165 28.12 1.29 7.64
CA VAL A 165 28.06 0.15 6.74
C VAL A 165 26.62 -0.31 6.63
N PHE A 166 26.13 -0.45 5.41
CA PHE A 166 24.78 -0.99 5.13
C PHE A 166 24.78 -2.51 5.36
N LEU A 167 23.74 -3.00 6.03
CA LEU A 167 23.52 -4.42 6.34
C LEU A 167 22.30 -4.94 5.58
N PRO A 168 22.47 -5.45 4.34
CA PRO A 168 21.35 -5.94 3.53
C PRO A 168 20.57 -7.06 4.21
N GLU A 169 21.26 -7.97 4.89
CA GLU A 169 20.69 -9.15 5.55
C GLU A 169 19.79 -8.83 6.74
N LYS A 170 19.93 -7.64 7.32
CA LYS A 170 19.08 -7.15 8.42
C LYS A 170 18.03 -6.14 7.97
N SER A 171 18.12 -5.73 6.71
CA SER A 171 17.23 -4.74 6.13
C SER A 171 15.92 -5.40 5.67
N VAL A 172 14.82 -4.63 5.72
CA VAL A 172 13.51 -5.09 5.26
C VAL A 172 13.29 -4.63 3.83
N SER A 173 13.01 -5.56 2.94
CA SER A 173 12.65 -5.30 1.55
C SER A 173 11.25 -5.84 1.23
N ILE A 174 10.62 -5.22 0.24
CA ILE A 174 9.35 -5.66 -0.35
C ILE A 174 9.50 -5.74 -1.86
N ASP A 175 8.77 -6.66 -2.48
CA ASP A 175 8.67 -6.71 -3.93
C ASP A 175 7.99 -5.45 -4.44
N SER A 176 8.54 -4.86 -5.48
CA SER A 176 8.02 -3.64 -6.08
C SER A 176 8.05 -3.73 -7.60
N GLN A 177 7.01 -3.24 -8.23
CA GLN A 177 6.84 -3.24 -9.68
C GLN A 177 6.26 -1.91 -10.12
N ARG A 178 6.82 -1.32 -11.18
CA ARG A 178 6.28 -0.11 -11.80
C ARG A 178 5.45 -0.48 -13.02
N VAL A 179 4.27 0.11 -13.08
CA VAL A 179 3.29 -0.13 -14.15
C VAL A 179 2.86 1.20 -14.72
N LYS A 180 2.79 1.30 -16.04
CA LYS A 180 2.21 2.46 -16.73
C LYS A 180 0.80 2.13 -17.18
N VAL A 181 -0.16 2.87 -16.63
CA VAL A 181 -1.59 2.77 -16.97
C VAL A 181 -1.99 3.99 -17.80
N GLN A 182 -2.74 3.76 -18.85
CA GLN A 182 -3.23 4.76 -19.78
C GLN A 182 -4.76 4.78 -19.79
N GLU A 183 -5.35 5.95 -20.02
CA GLU A 183 -6.80 6.12 -20.18
C GLU A 183 -7.34 5.22 -21.29
N TYR A 184 -8.57 4.75 -21.12
CA TYR A 184 -9.26 4.00 -22.16
C TYR A 184 -9.47 4.85 -23.42
N PRO A 185 -9.12 4.34 -24.60
CA PRO A 185 -9.35 5.05 -25.87
C PRO A 185 -10.82 5.43 -26.06
N GLU A 186 -11.73 4.60 -25.57
CA GLU A 186 -13.19 4.80 -25.70
C GLU A 186 -13.70 6.02 -24.93
N ASN A 187 -12.97 6.46 -23.91
CA ASN A 187 -13.33 7.62 -23.09
C ASN A 187 -12.80 8.94 -23.68
N LEU A 188 -12.06 8.88 -24.79
CA LEU A 188 -11.46 10.05 -25.43
C LEU A 188 -12.42 10.70 -26.42
N ARG A 189 -12.46 12.02 -26.42
CA ARG A 189 -13.10 12.76 -27.50
C ARG A 189 -12.22 12.74 -28.75
N GLY A 190 -12.84 12.85 -29.94
CA GLY A 190 -12.08 12.82 -31.19
C GLY A 190 -10.92 13.83 -31.19
N GLY A 191 -9.71 13.34 -31.48
CA GLY A 191 -8.47 14.12 -31.50
C GLY A 191 -7.72 14.28 -30.21
N GLU A 192 -8.27 13.79 -29.07
CA GLU A 192 -7.57 13.85 -27.78
C GLU A 192 -6.52 12.74 -27.68
N GLN A 193 -5.35 13.08 -27.10
CA GLN A 193 -4.32 12.11 -26.77
C GLN A 193 -4.59 11.49 -25.38
N PRO A 194 -4.50 10.15 -25.24
CA PRO A 194 -4.69 9.49 -23.95
C PRO A 194 -3.55 9.84 -22.99
N GLN A 195 -3.91 10.22 -21.78
CA GLN A 195 -2.97 10.45 -20.71
C GLN A 195 -2.57 9.15 -20.03
N SER A 196 -1.38 9.11 -19.44
CA SER A 196 -0.89 7.95 -18.71
C SER A 196 -0.29 8.34 -17.38
N ILE A 197 -0.31 7.40 -16.42
CA ILE A 197 0.26 7.56 -15.09
C ILE A 197 1.14 6.36 -14.75
N ASP A 198 2.22 6.61 -14.00
CA ASP A 198 3.03 5.55 -13.42
C ASP A 198 2.45 5.15 -12.06
N ILE A 199 2.28 3.84 -11.86
CA ILE A 199 1.76 3.24 -10.65
C ILE A 199 2.83 2.32 -10.08
N ILE A 200 3.00 2.35 -8.76
CA ILE A 200 3.89 1.45 -8.03
C ILE A 200 3.03 0.40 -7.34
N LEU A 201 3.22 -0.85 -7.70
CA LEU A 201 2.63 -2.00 -7.04
C LEU A 201 3.64 -2.59 -6.07
N GLU A 202 3.20 -2.94 -4.87
CA GLU A 202 4.06 -3.41 -3.80
C GLU A 202 3.52 -4.69 -3.15
N GLY A 203 4.46 -5.55 -2.75
CA GLY A 203 4.16 -6.81 -2.09
C GLY A 203 3.37 -7.77 -2.97
N ASP A 204 2.26 -8.25 -2.47
CA ASP A 204 1.36 -9.21 -3.13
C ASP A 204 0.69 -8.70 -4.43
N LEU A 205 0.74 -7.40 -4.69
CA LEU A 205 0.25 -6.82 -5.95
C LEU A 205 1.30 -6.81 -7.06
N ALA A 206 2.58 -7.03 -6.75
CA ALA A 206 3.64 -7.11 -7.75
C ALA A 206 3.54 -8.42 -8.54
N GLY A 207 3.67 -8.36 -9.86
CA GLY A 207 3.64 -9.53 -10.74
C GLY A 207 2.25 -10.08 -11.09
N VAL A 208 1.17 -9.40 -10.64
CA VAL A 208 -0.21 -9.89 -10.84
C VAL A 208 -0.79 -9.46 -12.19
N ILE A 209 -0.34 -8.35 -12.77
CA ILE A 209 -0.92 -7.75 -13.95
C ILE A 209 0.00 -7.80 -15.17
N ASN A 210 -0.60 -7.85 -16.36
CA ASN A 210 0.10 -7.93 -17.64
C ASN A 210 -0.20 -6.73 -18.54
N PRO A 211 0.68 -6.40 -19.49
CA PRO A 211 0.37 -5.44 -20.53
C PRO A 211 -0.90 -5.83 -21.31
N GLY A 212 -1.79 -4.87 -21.50
CA GLY A 212 -3.08 -5.07 -22.14
C GLY A 212 -4.25 -5.26 -21.17
N ASP A 213 -4.00 -5.56 -19.89
CA ASP A 213 -5.07 -5.72 -18.92
C ASP A 213 -5.84 -4.41 -18.71
N ARG A 214 -7.15 -4.54 -18.55
CA ARG A 214 -8.03 -3.44 -18.10
C ARG A 214 -8.12 -3.49 -16.59
N VAL A 215 -7.76 -2.39 -15.95
CA VAL A 215 -7.61 -2.34 -14.47
C VAL A 215 -8.35 -1.17 -13.86
N VAL A 216 -8.80 -1.38 -12.62
CA VAL A 216 -9.19 -0.33 -11.68
C VAL A 216 -8.15 -0.35 -10.57
N VAL A 217 -7.41 0.73 -10.43
CA VAL A 217 -6.36 0.85 -9.42
C VAL A 217 -6.85 1.78 -8.32
N ASN A 218 -6.93 1.26 -7.10
CA ASN A 218 -7.23 2.04 -5.91
C ASN A 218 -5.91 2.31 -5.17
N GLY A 219 -5.61 3.58 -4.92
CA GLY A 219 -4.33 3.93 -4.34
C GLY A 219 -4.21 5.38 -3.92
N ILE A 220 -3.06 5.71 -3.38
CA ILE A 220 -2.74 7.04 -2.89
C ILE A 220 -1.96 7.79 -3.97
N VAL A 221 -2.41 9.00 -4.29
CA VAL A 221 -1.69 9.86 -5.23
C VAL A 221 -0.45 10.44 -4.55
N ARG A 222 0.72 10.25 -5.18
CA ARG A 222 2.00 10.78 -4.70
C ARG A 222 2.57 11.79 -5.69
N ALA A 223 3.13 12.88 -5.18
CA ALA A 223 3.95 13.76 -6.00
C ALA A 223 5.34 13.14 -6.15
N LYS A 224 5.87 13.13 -7.38
CA LYS A 224 7.26 12.75 -7.64
C LYS A 224 8.09 14.01 -7.66
N PRO A 225 9.12 14.16 -6.81
CA PRO A 225 10.08 15.24 -6.95
C PRO A 225 10.76 15.14 -8.31
N ARG A 226 11.01 16.29 -8.94
CA ARG A 226 11.74 16.41 -10.20
C ARG A 226 13.23 16.39 -9.97
#